data_d7d21a4db30859d8b4f3a7ef36af5eed
#
_entry.id   d7d21a4db30859d8b4f3a7ef36af5eed
#
_cell.length_a   1.000
_cell.length_b   1.000
_cell.length_c   1.000
_cell.angle_alpha   90.00
_cell.angle_beta   90.00
_cell.angle_gamma   90.00
#
_symmetry.space_group_name_H-M   'P 1'
#
loop_
_entity.id
_entity.type
_entity.pdbx_description
1 polymer ?
#
loop_
_entity_poly.entity_id
_entity_poly.type
_entity_poly.pdbx_seq_one_letter_code
_entity_poly.pdbx_strand_id
1 'polypeptide(L)'
;MLHESTQNSRALLIQLARLGDLVQSLPAIEALVDADPETPLDVLCSAPLATVLSEARNIGRVIPWDGARWRAWGEQWSEDPHGTLRAAQAYLAGLGESTYGRIYPLNQHNRSLLLTHLFSSPSVRADWDDRSEARIRPWAEYLRQIATHRGNNRVHLADAWCGMSGVRPRGRAPLFQPPAVELPDDLAPIGERQGLWVALVTGAGETDRCVSPATWGRWTKEFLTQTDAGQVVLIGSGRERETGQAILELIPTLLQGRVWDATGRTSIPQLMKLLHKCRWVIGADTGPLHLGTLMGSRAIGFYFSHARVHETGPYGEGHWVYQHATQAPPDSWPIRESIALICDDQRRAAADWTLWRNRMDHWGTSFDDGSEQERVEGARATVWRNLSPTLCESVAA
;
A
#
# COMPACT_ATOMS: atom_id res chain seq x y z
N MET A 1 27.57 -21.50 36.35
CA MET A 1 26.76 -20.30 36.14
C MET A 1 26.95 -19.93 34.67
N LEU A 2 26.04 -20.41 33.83
CA LEU A 2 25.98 -20.04 32.41
C LEU A 2 25.35 -18.65 32.36
N HIS A 3 26.09 -17.67 31.86
CA HIS A 3 25.53 -16.38 31.49
C HIS A 3 24.38 -16.61 30.52
N GLU A 4 23.12 -16.42 30.96
CA GLU A 4 22.03 -16.14 30.08
C GLU A 4 22.40 -14.87 29.30
N SER A 5 22.79 -15.07 28.05
CA SER A 5 22.89 -13.97 27.10
C SER A 5 21.51 -13.33 27.07
N THR A 6 21.41 -12.10 27.49
CA THR A 6 20.23 -11.24 27.27
C THR A 6 19.93 -11.28 25.78
N GLN A 7 18.98 -12.14 25.40
CA GLN A 7 18.46 -12.18 24.04
C GLN A 7 18.00 -10.76 23.72
N ASN A 8 18.54 -10.17 22.68
CA ASN A 8 18.14 -8.84 22.25
C ASN A 8 16.63 -8.85 22.02
N SER A 9 15.90 -8.11 22.82
CA SER A 9 14.44 -8.14 22.90
C SER A 9 13.75 -7.42 21.74
N ARG A 10 14.48 -6.92 20.73
CA ARG A 10 13.92 -6.16 19.61
C ARG A 10 13.71 -7.03 18.37
N ALA A 11 12.70 -6.68 17.58
CA ALA A 11 12.46 -7.27 16.25
C ALA A 11 12.65 -6.21 15.16
N LEU A 12 12.99 -6.64 13.95
CA LEU A 12 13.15 -5.79 12.76
C LEU A 12 12.24 -6.28 11.63
N LEU A 13 11.41 -5.38 11.10
CA LEU A 13 10.70 -5.60 9.85
C LEU A 13 11.36 -4.79 8.74
N ILE A 14 11.57 -5.41 7.58
CA ILE A 14 12.19 -4.77 6.41
C ILE A 14 11.16 -4.68 5.28
N GLN A 15 10.81 -3.42 4.88
CA GLN A 15 9.94 -3.13 3.75
C GLN A 15 10.51 -1.98 2.92
N LEU A 16 11.17 -2.30 1.80
CA LEU A 16 11.91 -1.33 0.97
C LEU A 16 11.21 -1.02 -0.38
N ALA A 17 10.02 -1.54 -0.57
CA ALA A 17 9.29 -1.34 -1.81
C ALA A 17 8.59 0.04 -1.88
N ARG A 18 7.61 0.18 -2.76
CA ARG A 18 6.92 1.44 -3.05
C ARG A 18 5.94 1.83 -1.92
N LEU A 19 5.36 3.02 -2.02
CA LEU A 19 4.39 3.55 -1.04
C LEU A 19 3.21 2.58 -0.80
N GLY A 20 2.64 2.02 -1.87
CA GLY A 20 1.53 1.06 -1.75
C GLY A 20 1.92 -0.18 -0.95
N ASP A 21 3.11 -0.73 -1.19
CA ASP A 21 3.63 -1.89 -0.47
C ASP A 21 3.85 -1.59 1.02
N LEU A 22 4.38 -0.39 1.33
CA LEU A 22 4.57 0.02 2.73
C LEU A 22 3.22 0.13 3.44
N VAL A 23 2.22 0.78 2.83
CA VAL A 23 0.88 0.88 3.39
C VAL A 23 0.24 -0.51 3.56
N GLN A 24 0.35 -1.36 2.56
CA GLN A 24 -0.18 -2.74 2.62
C GLN A 24 0.58 -3.65 3.59
N SER A 25 1.77 -3.26 4.07
CA SER A 25 2.48 -4.00 5.13
C SER A 25 2.00 -3.67 6.54
N LEU A 26 1.23 -2.59 6.73
CA LEU A 26 0.73 -2.17 8.04
C LEU A 26 -0.13 -3.24 8.75
N PRO A 27 -0.99 -4.01 8.08
CA PRO A 27 -1.70 -5.13 8.73
C PRO A 27 -0.76 -6.13 9.39
N ALA A 28 0.37 -6.47 8.74
CA ALA A 28 1.37 -7.37 9.33
C ALA A 28 2.15 -6.69 10.47
N ILE A 29 2.49 -5.41 10.34
CA ILE A 29 3.15 -4.62 11.39
C ILE A 29 2.27 -4.60 12.64
N GLU A 30 1.00 -4.22 12.52
CA GLU A 30 0.07 -4.15 13.65
C GLU A 30 -0.19 -5.53 14.27
N ALA A 31 -0.31 -6.57 13.45
CA ALA A 31 -0.51 -7.94 13.93
C ALA A 31 0.71 -8.48 14.70
N LEU A 32 1.94 -8.12 14.28
CA LEU A 32 3.17 -8.46 15.00
C LEU A 32 3.26 -7.76 16.35
N VAL A 33 2.91 -6.47 16.39
CA VAL A 33 2.90 -5.69 17.64
C VAL A 33 1.86 -6.24 18.63
N ASP A 34 0.67 -6.61 18.14
CA ASP A 34 -0.38 -7.20 18.99
C ASP A 34 0.01 -8.60 19.51
N ALA A 35 0.73 -9.38 18.70
CA ALA A 35 1.16 -10.73 19.07
C ALA A 35 2.28 -10.76 20.12
N ASP A 36 3.12 -9.74 20.18
CA ASP A 36 4.24 -9.64 21.13
C ASP A 36 4.45 -8.16 21.52
N PRO A 37 3.58 -7.59 22.37
CA PRO A 37 3.63 -6.17 22.77
C PRO A 37 4.87 -5.77 23.53
N GLU A 38 5.55 -6.71 24.18
CA GLU A 38 6.75 -6.47 24.99
C GLU A 38 8.03 -6.37 24.10
N THR A 39 7.96 -6.88 22.86
CA THR A 39 9.08 -6.82 21.92
C THR A 39 8.94 -5.62 20.99
N PRO A 40 9.75 -4.54 21.14
CA PRO A 40 9.69 -3.41 20.22
C PRO A 40 9.99 -3.84 18.79
N LEU A 41 9.11 -3.51 17.85
CA LEU A 41 9.26 -3.77 16.43
C LEU A 41 9.83 -2.54 15.71
N ASP A 42 11.09 -2.59 15.30
CA ASP A 42 11.69 -1.57 14.45
C ASP A 42 11.28 -1.83 12.99
N VAL A 43 11.11 -0.76 12.21
CA VAL A 43 10.73 -0.87 10.80
C VAL A 43 11.77 -0.15 9.93
N LEU A 44 12.48 -0.91 9.10
CA LEU A 44 13.38 -0.39 8.08
C LEU A 44 12.63 -0.23 6.77
N CYS A 45 12.51 1.00 6.30
CA CYS A 45 11.78 1.34 5.09
C CYS A 45 12.52 2.38 4.23
N SER A 46 12.07 2.59 2.99
CA SER A 46 12.64 3.61 2.12
C SER A 46 12.56 5.00 2.77
N ALA A 47 13.66 5.74 2.80
CA ALA A 47 13.76 7.04 3.49
C ALA A 47 12.66 8.05 3.09
N PRO A 48 12.30 8.22 1.82
CA PRO A 48 11.20 9.11 1.44
C PRO A 48 9.82 8.71 1.99
N LEU A 49 9.66 7.44 2.40
CA LEU A 49 8.39 6.89 2.88
C LEU A 49 8.30 6.79 4.40
N ALA A 50 9.40 7.03 5.11
CA ALA A 50 9.47 6.87 6.57
C ALA A 50 8.40 7.70 7.31
N THR A 51 8.03 8.86 6.77
CA THR A 51 7.01 9.73 7.35
C THR A 51 5.59 9.14 7.32
N VAL A 52 5.32 8.11 6.52
CA VAL A 52 4.03 7.36 6.59
C VAL A 52 3.86 6.70 7.94
N LEU A 53 4.98 6.22 8.51
CA LEU A 53 4.98 5.47 9.77
C LEU A 53 5.01 6.36 11.02
N SER A 54 5.09 7.69 10.89
CA SER A 54 5.10 8.62 12.04
C SER A 54 3.83 8.51 12.89
N GLU A 55 2.72 8.12 12.28
CA GLU A 55 1.42 7.95 12.93
C GLU A 55 1.15 6.48 13.35
N ALA A 56 2.07 5.56 13.04
CA ALA A 56 1.94 4.17 13.45
C ALA A 56 2.17 4.03 14.97
N ARG A 57 1.20 3.43 15.65
CA ARG A 57 1.26 3.27 17.10
C ARG A 57 2.03 2.00 17.48
N ASN A 58 2.72 2.06 18.61
CA ASN A 58 3.37 0.91 19.25
C ASN A 58 4.46 0.23 18.41
N ILE A 59 4.98 0.89 17.36
CA ILE A 59 6.22 0.47 16.72
C ILE A 59 7.42 1.02 17.49
N GLY A 60 8.57 0.38 17.34
CA GLY A 60 9.83 0.85 17.90
C GLY A 60 10.40 2.04 17.11
N ARG A 61 11.52 1.85 16.45
CA ARG A 61 12.14 2.88 15.62
C ARG A 61 11.73 2.71 14.14
N VAL A 62 11.53 3.82 13.46
CA VAL A 62 11.51 3.87 12.00
C VAL A 62 12.92 4.13 11.52
N ILE A 63 13.48 3.23 10.72
CA ILE A 63 14.85 3.31 10.21
C ILE A 63 14.77 3.65 8.71
N PRO A 64 15.07 4.91 8.32
CA PRO A 64 15.01 5.33 6.93
C PRO A 64 16.21 4.81 6.14
N TRP A 65 15.95 4.01 5.12
CA TRP A 65 16.97 3.48 4.20
C TRP A 65 17.14 4.38 2.98
N ASP A 66 18.32 4.95 2.82
CA ASP A 66 18.66 5.80 1.67
C ASP A 66 19.15 4.95 0.48
N GLY A 67 18.21 4.39 -0.27
CA GLY A 67 18.50 3.59 -1.46
C GLY A 67 19.14 4.40 -2.61
N ALA A 68 18.95 5.72 -2.65
CA ALA A 68 19.60 6.57 -3.66
C ALA A 68 21.10 6.69 -3.39
N ARG A 69 21.48 6.88 -2.12
CA ARG A 69 22.87 6.90 -1.70
C ARG A 69 23.58 5.58 -1.99
N TRP A 70 22.94 4.45 -1.72
CA TRP A 70 23.50 3.13 -2.04
C TRP A 70 23.70 2.93 -3.52
N ARG A 71 22.83 3.45 -4.37
CA ARG A 71 23.00 3.41 -5.82
C ARG A 71 24.20 4.26 -6.25
N ALA A 72 24.29 5.49 -5.74
CA ALA A 72 25.43 6.37 -6.03
C ALA A 72 26.78 5.75 -5.63
N TRP A 73 26.85 5.07 -4.49
CA TRP A 73 28.04 4.34 -4.09
C TRP A 73 28.35 3.15 -5.02
N GLY A 74 27.33 2.46 -5.52
CA GLY A 74 27.50 1.40 -6.51
C GLY A 74 28.13 1.93 -7.82
N GLU A 75 27.74 3.12 -8.24
CA GLU A 75 28.29 3.81 -9.43
C GLU A 75 29.74 4.28 -9.18
N GLN A 76 30.05 4.77 -7.99
CA GLN A 76 31.39 5.23 -7.60
C GLN A 76 32.38 4.10 -7.29
N TRP A 77 31.90 2.87 -7.11
CA TRP A 77 32.71 1.74 -6.66
C TRP A 77 33.93 1.49 -7.53
N SER A 78 33.84 1.61 -8.84
CA SER A 78 34.96 1.40 -9.78
C SER A 78 36.02 2.48 -9.69
N GLU A 79 35.71 3.69 -9.24
CA GLU A 79 36.60 4.83 -9.17
C GLU A 79 37.27 4.97 -7.79
N ASP A 80 36.51 4.81 -6.70
CA ASP A 80 37.01 4.87 -5.33
C ASP A 80 36.38 3.79 -4.44
N PRO A 81 36.81 2.53 -4.53
CA PRO A 81 36.28 1.44 -3.72
C PRO A 81 36.54 1.61 -2.23
N HIS A 82 37.68 2.18 -1.85
CA HIS A 82 38.05 2.37 -0.43
C HIS A 82 37.23 3.49 0.23
N GLY A 83 37.04 4.61 -0.45
CA GLY A 83 36.21 5.72 0.03
C GLY A 83 34.74 5.30 0.12
N THR A 84 34.25 4.63 -0.90
CA THR A 84 32.89 4.08 -0.95
C THR A 84 32.63 3.09 0.19
N LEU A 85 33.56 2.18 0.44
CA LEU A 85 33.41 1.22 1.54
C LEU A 85 33.37 1.91 2.92
N ARG A 86 34.27 2.88 3.16
CA ARG A 86 34.27 3.66 4.42
C ARG A 86 32.98 4.42 4.60
N ALA A 87 32.45 5.05 3.54
CA ALA A 87 31.18 5.78 3.58
C ALA A 87 30.00 4.84 3.90
N ALA A 88 29.96 3.65 3.26
CA ALA A 88 28.95 2.64 3.53
C ALA A 88 29.02 2.12 4.97
N GLN A 89 30.23 1.84 5.49
CA GLN A 89 30.41 1.42 6.88
C GLN A 89 29.96 2.51 7.87
N ALA A 90 30.30 3.78 7.64
CA ALA A 90 29.88 4.89 8.47
C ALA A 90 28.35 5.05 8.47
N TYR A 91 27.72 4.89 7.29
CA TYR A 91 26.26 4.92 7.17
C TYR A 91 25.61 3.77 7.98
N LEU A 92 26.09 2.55 7.85
CA LEU A 92 25.58 1.39 8.57
C LEU A 92 25.73 1.56 10.09
N ALA A 93 26.88 2.05 10.54
CA ALA A 93 27.10 2.37 11.96
C ALA A 93 26.12 3.44 12.48
N GLY A 94 25.74 4.38 11.62
CA GLY A 94 24.74 5.42 11.92
C GLY A 94 23.29 4.92 12.00
N LEU A 95 22.98 3.72 11.49
CA LEU A 95 21.62 3.13 11.64
C LEU A 95 21.32 2.68 13.08
N GLY A 96 22.33 2.61 13.93
CA GLY A 96 22.20 2.24 15.34
C GLY A 96 22.31 0.74 15.58
N GLU A 97 21.33 0.16 16.27
CA GLU A 97 21.37 -1.24 16.67
C GLU A 97 21.43 -2.19 15.46
N SER A 98 22.36 -3.14 15.51
CA SER A 98 22.58 -4.11 14.43
C SER A 98 22.21 -5.55 14.82
N THR A 99 21.77 -5.77 16.08
CA THR A 99 21.43 -7.10 16.60
C THR A 99 19.95 -7.14 16.98
N TYR A 100 19.24 -8.10 16.41
CA TYR A 100 17.79 -8.28 16.62
C TYR A 100 17.50 -9.73 17.03
N GLY A 101 16.50 -9.93 17.88
CA GLY A 101 16.02 -11.27 18.21
C GLY A 101 15.31 -11.94 17.03
N ARG A 102 14.63 -11.16 16.20
CA ARG A 102 13.90 -11.64 15.01
C ARG A 102 13.98 -10.60 13.89
N ILE A 103 14.05 -11.07 12.63
CA ILE A 103 14.00 -10.23 11.42
C ILE A 103 12.90 -10.75 10.50
N TYR A 104 12.05 -9.82 10.00
CA TYR A 104 10.93 -10.07 9.10
C TYR A 104 11.12 -9.32 7.77
N PRO A 105 11.85 -9.85 6.79
CA PRO A 105 11.95 -9.25 5.46
C PRO A 105 10.70 -9.58 4.65
N LEU A 106 9.88 -8.57 4.36
CA LEU A 106 8.65 -8.75 3.58
C LEU A 106 8.91 -8.76 2.06
N ASN A 107 9.97 -8.08 1.61
CA ASN A 107 10.32 -8.07 0.20
C ASN A 107 11.20 -9.27 -0.15
N GLN A 108 10.86 -9.95 -1.23
CA GLN A 108 11.60 -11.12 -1.72
C GLN A 108 12.67 -10.79 -2.79
N HIS A 109 12.98 -9.50 -2.96
CA HIS A 109 14.07 -9.09 -3.84
C HIS A 109 15.43 -9.38 -3.20
N ASN A 110 16.37 -9.86 -3.99
CA ASN A 110 17.74 -10.19 -3.52
C ASN A 110 18.37 -9.06 -2.70
N ARG A 111 18.16 -7.79 -3.09
CA ARG A 111 18.66 -6.63 -2.32
C ARG A 111 18.10 -6.56 -0.91
N SER A 112 16.81 -6.82 -0.74
CA SER A 112 16.18 -6.79 0.59
C SER A 112 16.62 -7.97 1.44
N LEU A 113 16.81 -9.13 0.84
CA LEU A 113 17.33 -10.33 1.52
C LEU A 113 18.78 -10.13 1.94
N LEU A 114 19.63 -9.58 1.07
CA LEU A 114 21.03 -9.25 1.40
C LEU A 114 21.14 -8.28 2.57
N LEU A 115 20.20 -7.35 2.73
CA LEU A 115 20.18 -6.43 3.87
C LEU A 115 19.99 -7.16 5.20
N THR A 116 19.34 -8.32 5.23
CA THR A 116 19.23 -9.10 6.47
C THR A 116 20.59 -9.52 7.02
N HIS A 117 21.61 -9.67 6.16
CA HIS A 117 22.97 -10.02 6.57
C HIS A 117 23.74 -8.86 7.21
N LEU A 118 23.24 -7.62 7.06
CA LEU A 118 23.80 -6.47 7.76
C LEU A 118 23.38 -6.42 9.24
N PHE A 119 22.35 -7.19 9.59
CA PHE A 119 21.82 -7.28 10.93
C PHE A 119 22.02 -8.68 11.48
N SER A 120 22.54 -8.79 12.71
CA SER A 120 22.71 -10.08 13.37
C SER A 120 21.40 -10.54 14.00
N SER A 121 20.99 -11.78 13.76
CA SER A 121 19.82 -12.36 14.40
C SER A 121 19.96 -13.89 14.52
N PRO A 122 19.54 -14.49 15.65
CA PRO A 122 19.40 -15.94 15.78
C PRO A 122 18.19 -16.49 14.99
N SER A 123 17.23 -15.64 14.63
CA SER A 123 16.01 -16.03 13.93
C SER A 123 15.63 -15.02 12.85
N VAL A 124 15.95 -15.36 11.60
CA VAL A 124 15.45 -14.66 10.43
C VAL A 124 14.20 -15.39 9.95
N ARG A 125 13.05 -14.69 9.99
CA ARG A 125 11.81 -15.20 9.42
C ARG A 125 11.66 -14.71 7.98
N ALA A 126 12.70 -14.97 7.21
CA ALA A 126 12.66 -14.88 5.77
C ALA A 126 12.50 -16.28 5.22
N ASP A 127 12.14 -16.32 4.00
CA ASP A 127 11.99 -17.50 3.22
C ASP A 127 13.29 -18.06 2.67
N TRP A 128 14.33 -17.28 2.77
CA TRP A 128 15.61 -17.61 2.22
C TRP A 128 16.67 -17.63 3.32
N ASP A 129 17.06 -18.84 3.70
CA ASP A 129 18.25 -19.10 4.48
C ASP A 129 19.30 -19.69 3.51
N ASP A 130 20.33 -18.93 3.19
CA ASP A 130 21.46 -19.38 2.36
C ASP A 130 22.37 -20.38 3.08
N ARG A 131 22.15 -20.59 4.39
CA ARG A 131 22.94 -21.47 5.25
C ARG A 131 22.42 -22.88 5.36
N SER A 132 21.17 -23.11 4.97
CA SER A 132 20.60 -24.44 4.93
C SER A 132 19.96 -24.67 3.57
N GLU A 133 20.19 -25.82 2.97
CA GLU A 133 19.51 -26.27 1.78
C GLU A 133 18.00 -26.01 1.93
N ALA A 134 17.62 -24.85 1.42
CA ALA A 134 16.32 -24.34 1.09
C ALA A 134 15.10 -25.06 1.71
N ARG A 135 14.77 -24.79 2.95
CA ARG A 135 13.38 -24.85 3.36
C ARG A 135 12.73 -23.55 2.95
N ILE A 136 12.33 -23.47 1.70
CA ILE A 136 11.47 -22.41 1.18
C ILE A 136 10.24 -22.38 2.08
N ARG A 137 10.03 -21.27 2.78
CA ARG A 137 8.86 -21.14 3.65
C ARG A 137 7.60 -21.10 2.80
N PRO A 138 6.54 -21.81 3.18
CA PRO A 138 5.34 -21.96 2.34
C PRO A 138 4.73 -20.64 1.85
N TRP A 139 4.69 -19.61 2.68
CA TRP A 139 4.11 -18.32 2.30
C TRP A 139 4.91 -17.55 1.26
N ALA A 140 6.23 -17.62 1.25
CA ALA A 140 6.96 -16.92 0.23
C ALA A 140 7.00 -17.73 -1.08
N GLU A 141 6.94 -19.08 -1.01
CA GLU A 141 6.65 -19.85 -2.22
C GLU A 141 5.27 -19.47 -2.78
N TYR A 142 4.27 -19.35 -1.93
CA TYR A 142 2.95 -18.87 -2.33
C TYR A 142 3.04 -17.50 -3.05
N LEU A 143 3.75 -16.52 -2.45
CA LEU A 143 3.93 -15.21 -3.06
C LEU A 143 4.68 -15.26 -4.41
N ARG A 144 5.66 -16.15 -4.56
CA ARG A 144 6.32 -16.36 -5.86
C ARG A 144 5.38 -16.95 -6.91
N GLN A 145 4.58 -17.92 -6.51
CA GLN A 145 3.62 -18.58 -7.41
C GLN A 145 2.50 -17.62 -7.84
N ILE A 146 1.97 -16.81 -6.95
CA ILE A 146 0.94 -15.85 -7.33
C ILE A 146 1.46 -14.76 -8.28
N ALA A 147 2.73 -14.41 -8.24
CA ALA A 147 3.32 -13.47 -9.18
C ALA A 147 3.21 -13.93 -10.65
N THR A 148 3.20 -15.25 -10.89
CA THR A 148 3.05 -15.85 -12.21
C THR A 148 1.62 -16.31 -12.53
N HIS A 149 0.81 -16.58 -11.50
CA HIS A 149 -0.55 -17.13 -11.64
C HIS A 149 -1.60 -16.23 -10.93
N ARG A 150 -1.51 -14.92 -11.12
CA ARG A 150 -2.30 -13.89 -10.40
C ARG A 150 -3.82 -14.11 -10.45
N GLY A 151 -4.34 -14.66 -11.54
CA GLY A 151 -5.77 -14.93 -11.71
C GLY A 151 -6.34 -15.97 -10.73
N ASN A 152 -5.49 -16.86 -10.21
CA ASN A 152 -5.88 -17.91 -9.26
C ASN A 152 -5.76 -17.46 -7.80
N ASN A 153 -5.16 -16.32 -7.54
CA ASN A 153 -4.97 -15.80 -6.19
C ASN A 153 -6.30 -15.38 -5.55
N ARG A 154 -6.50 -15.71 -4.28
CA ARG A 154 -7.64 -15.28 -3.45
C ARG A 154 -7.20 -14.73 -2.09
N VAL A 155 -5.90 -14.72 -1.78
CA VAL A 155 -5.35 -14.15 -0.54
C VAL A 155 -4.69 -12.83 -0.85
N HIS A 156 -5.09 -11.79 -0.15
CA HIS A 156 -4.51 -10.46 -0.33
C HIS A 156 -3.04 -10.42 0.09
N LEU A 157 -2.22 -9.61 -0.60
CA LEU A 157 -0.79 -9.47 -0.33
C LEU A 157 -0.49 -9.10 1.12
N ALA A 158 -1.27 -8.17 1.69
CA ALA A 158 -1.13 -7.78 3.09
C ALA A 158 -1.36 -8.95 4.06
N ASP A 159 -2.34 -9.81 3.76
CA ASP A 159 -2.65 -11.00 4.56
C ASP A 159 -1.58 -12.08 4.39
N ALA A 160 -1.07 -12.25 3.18
CA ALA A 160 0.06 -13.14 2.92
C ALA A 160 1.32 -12.72 3.68
N TRP A 161 1.56 -11.41 3.84
CA TRP A 161 2.65 -10.90 4.67
C TRP A 161 2.42 -11.16 6.16
N CYS A 162 1.18 -11.13 6.65
CA CYS A 162 0.88 -11.60 8.00
C CYS A 162 1.28 -13.07 8.16
N GLY A 163 0.86 -13.93 7.25
CA GLY A 163 1.21 -15.36 7.24
C GLY A 163 2.72 -15.60 7.17
N MET A 164 3.42 -14.87 6.29
CA MET A 164 4.88 -14.93 6.18
C MET A 164 5.58 -14.49 7.48
N SER A 165 5.01 -13.55 8.20
CA SER A 165 5.51 -13.09 9.49
C SER A 165 5.13 -14.02 10.66
N GLY A 166 4.30 -15.03 10.42
CA GLY A 166 3.85 -15.97 11.43
C GLY A 166 2.76 -15.42 12.34
N VAL A 167 1.98 -14.47 11.85
CA VAL A 167 0.82 -13.90 12.54
C VAL A 167 -0.43 -13.94 11.65
N ARG A 168 -1.59 -13.71 12.25
CA ARG A 168 -2.87 -13.62 11.51
C ARG A 168 -3.26 -12.17 11.28
N PRO A 169 -4.03 -11.90 10.21
CA PRO A 169 -4.69 -10.61 10.06
C PRO A 169 -5.59 -10.31 11.27
N ARG A 170 -5.70 -9.03 11.60
CA ARG A 170 -6.50 -8.58 12.77
C ARG A 170 -8.01 -8.58 12.56
N GLY A 171 -8.49 -8.90 11.34
CA GLY A 171 -9.90 -8.77 10.96
C GLY A 171 -10.40 -7.30 10.90
N ARG A 172 -9.48 -6.34 10.90
CA ARG A 172 -9.75 -4.90 10.76
C ARG A 172 -8.61 -4.22 10.03
N ALA A 173 -8.94 -3.17 9.25
CA ALA A 173 -7.93 -2.38 8.57
C ALA A 173 -7.20 -1.43 9.53
N PRO A 174 -5.92 -1.16 9.30
CA PRO A 174 -5.23 -0.04 9.92
C PRO A 174 -5.91 1.29 9.55
N LEU A 175 -6.05 2.17 10.53
CA LEU A 175 -6.55 3.53 10.34
C LEU A 175 -5.65 4.49 11.11
N PHE A 176 -5.12 5.48 10.42
CA PHE A 176 -4.26 6.49 11.01
C PHE A 176 -5.01 7.80 11.27
N GLN A 177 -4.57 8.52 12.29
CA GLN A 177 -4.97 9.90 12.49
C GLN A 177 -4.26 10.78 11.46
N PRO A 178 -4.88 11.89 11.02
CA PRO A 178 -4.23 12.82 10.11
C PRO A 178 -3.03 13.47 10.80
N PRO A 179 -1.86 13.56 10.12
CA PRO A 179 -0.70 14.24 10.66
C PRO A 179 -1.00 15.72 10.98
N ALA A 180 -0.39 16.22 12.06
CA ALA A 180 -0.50 17.62 12.48
C ALA A 180 0.43 18.52 11.63
N VAL A 181 0.12 18.64 10.34
CA VAL A 181 0.85 19.46 9.36
C VAL A 181 -0.09 20.45 8.70
N GLU A 182 0.44 21.60 8.25
CA GLU A 182 -0.37 22.55 7.48
C GLU A 182 -0.34 22.20 5.99
N LEU A 183 -1.49 22.37 5.32
CA LEU A 183 -1.58 22.32 3.86
C LEU A 183 -1.04 23.63 3.27
N PRO A 184 -0.58 23.65 2.01
CA PRO A 184 -0.34 24.90 1.28
C PRO A 184 -1.59 25.81 1.33
N ASP A 185 -1.41 27.13 1.44
CA ASP A 185 -2.48 28.11 1.67
C ASP A 185 -3.65 27.98 0.70
N ASP A 186 -3.38 27.73 -0.56
CA ASP A 186 -4.39 27.56 -1.60
C ASP A 186 -5.06 26.16 -1.58
N LEU A 187 -4.52 25.20 -0.86
CA LEU A 187 -5.11 23.90 -0.58
C LEU A 187 -5.76 23.84 0.82
N ALA A 188 -5.54 24.84 1.67
CA ALA A 188 -6.13 24.91 3.00
C ALA A 188 -7.67 24.79 3.00
N PRO A 189 -8.43 25.37 2.03
CA PRO A 189 -9.88 25.21 1.96
C PRO A 189 -10.38 23.78 1.75
N ILE A 190 -9.50 22.83 1.39
CA ILE A 190 -9.89 21.42 1.20
C ILE A 190 -10.38 20.83 2.52
N GLY A 191 -11.64 20.37 2.52
CA GLY A 191 -12.31 19.81 3.69
C GLY A 191 -12.85 20.84 4.69
N GLU A 192 -12.63 22.14 4.48
CA GLU A 192 -13.31 23.22 5.25
C GLU A 192 -14.66 23.56 4.64
N ARG A 193 -14.77 23.50 3.31
CA ARG A 193 -16.04 23.65 2.61
C ARG A 193 -16.90 22.39 2.81
N GLN A 194 -18.18 22.61 3.10
CA GLN A 194 -19.15 21.51 3.11
C GLN A 194 -19.26 20.90 1.71
N GLY A 195 -19.38 19.60 1.63
CA GLY A 195 -19.56 18.90 0.35
C GLY A 195 -18.97 17.50 0.32
N LEU A 196 -19.15 16.87 -0.83
CA LEU A 196 -18.64 15.55 -1.14
C LEU A 196 -17.26 15.67 -1.78
N TRP A 197 -16.20 15.52 -1.00
CA TRP A 197 -14.82 15.59 -1.47
C TRP A 197 -14.37 14.26 -2.08
N VAL A 198 -13.82 14.34 -3.28
CA VAL A 198 -13.27 13.21 -4.02
C VAL A 198 -11.84 13.52 -4.44
N ALA A 199 -10.89 12.67 -4.07
CA ALA A 199 -9.52 12.73 -4.52
C ALA A 199 -9.35 11.86 -5.78
N LEU A 200 -8.83 12.44 -6.87
CA LEU A 200 -8.49 11.74 -8.10
C LEU A 200 -6.98 11.54 -8.18
N VAL A 201 -6.54 10.29 -8.22
CA VAL A 201 -5.13 9.94 -8.40
C VAL A 201 -4.79 9.99 -9.88
N THR A 202 -4.14 11.07 -10.32
CA THR A 202 -3.93 11.37 -11.74
C THR A 202 -2.82 10.56 -12.38
N GLY A 203 -1.91 9.97 -11.59
CA GLY A 203 -0.76 9.22 -12.07
C GLY A 203 -0.75 7.76 -11.62
N ALA A 204 0.11 6.99 -12.26
CA ALA A 204 0.44 5.62 -11.88
C ALA A 204 1.95 5.36 -12.02
N GLY A 205 2.43 4.26 -11.43
CA GLY A 205 3.86 3.89 -11.51
C GLY A 205 4.34 3.51 -12.91
N GLU A 206 3.42 3.18 -13.81
CA GLU A 206 3.67 2.76 -15.20
C GLU A 206 2.67 3.45 -16.12
N THR A 207 3.11 3.80 -17.33
CA THR A 207 2.31 4.57 -18.30
C THR A 207 1.07 3.83 -18.79
N ASP A 208 1.12 2.52 -18.88
CA ASP A 208 -0.02 1.67 -19.25
C ASP A 208 -1.16 1.66 -18.22
N ARG A 209 -0.93 2.24 -17.05
CA ARG A 209 -1.92 2.44 -15.98
C ARG A 209 -2.34 3.89 -15.79
N CYS A 210 -1.81 4.81 -16.59
CA CYS A 210 -2.17 6.23 -16.52
C CYS A 210 -3.42 6.52 -17.34
N VAL A 211 -4.44 7.04 -16.69
CA VAL A 211 -5.65 7.57 -17.33
C VAL A 211 -5.34 8.92 -17.96
N SER A 212 -5.83 9.19 -19.18
CA SER A 212 -5.55 10.44 -19.86
C SER A 212 -6.20 11.67 -19.18
N PRO A 213 -5.63 12.87 -19.33
CA PRO A 213 -6.26 14.11 -18.86
C PRO A 213 -7.69 14.28 -19.42
N ALA A 214 -7.93 13.88 -20.67
CA ALA A 214 -9.24 13.97 -21.30
C ALA A 214 -10.29 13.12 -20.56
N THR A 215 -9.94 11.92 -20.18
CA THR A 215 -10.83 11.02 -19.43
C THR A 215 -11.07 11.51 -18.00
N TRP A 216 -10.04 11.99 -17.30
CA TRP A 216 -10.20 12.61 -15.99
C TRP A 216 -11.03 13.90 -16.05
N GLY A 217 -10.80 14.76 -17.06
CA GLY A 217 -11.59 15.97 -17.28
C GLY A 217 -13.06 15.67 -17.53
N ARG A 218 -13.35 14.65 -18.36
CA ARG A 218 -14.72 14.19 -18.60
C ARG A 218 -15.38 13.67 -17.32
N TRP A 219 -14.70 12.82 -16.54
CA TRP A 219 -15.19 12.34 -15.25
C TRP A 219 -15.50 13.50 -14.29
N THR A 220 -14.56 14.42 -14.13
CA THR A 220 -14.68 15.57 -13.23
C THR A 220 -15.87 16.45 -13.61
N LYS A 221 -16.00 16.79 -14.90
CA LYS A 221 -17.13 17.56 -15.41
C LYS A 221 -18.45 16.83 -15.15
N GLU A 222 -18.54 15.54 -15.43
CA GLU A 222 -19.78 14.76 -15.30
C GLU A 222 -20.18 14.65 -13.83
N PHE A 223 -19.23 14.35 -12.93
CA PHE A 223 -19.44 14.32 -11.49
C PHE A 223 -19.92 15.67 -10.93
N LEU A 224 -19.24 16.77 -11.26
CA LEU A 224 -19.59 18.10 -10.78
C LEU A 224 -20.93 18.61 -11.34
N THR A 225 -21.36 18.12 -12.50
CA THR A 225 -22.66 18.46 -13.07
C THR A 225 -23.80 17.69 -12.37
N GLN A 226 -23.53 16.47 -11.92
CA GLN A 226 -24.53 15.63 -11.22
C GLN A 226 -24.64 15.92 -9.72
N THR A 227 -23.68 16.66 -9.15
CA THR A 227 -23.58 16.90 -7.71
C THR A 227 -23.44 18.38 -7.40
N ASP A 228 -24.42 19.02 -6.73
CA ASP A 228 -24.33 20.44 -6.38
C ASP A 228 -23.22 20.73 -5.38
N ALA A 229 -22.97 19.82 -4.44
CA ALA A 229 -21.98 19.95 -3.37
C ALA A 229 -20.68 19.14 -3.62
N GLY A 230 -20.49 18.58 -4.81
CA GLY A 230 -19.28 17.81 -5.14
C GLY A 230 -18.05 18.71 -5.24
N GLN A 231 -16.93 18.24 -4.74
CA GLN A 231 -15.61 18.89 -4.77
C GLN A 231 -14.58 17.86 -5.24
N VAL A 232 -13.64 18.26 -6.07
CA VAL A 232 -12.61 17.38 -6.62
C VAL A 232 -11.22 17.92 -6.29
N VAL A 233 -10.33 17.05 -5.82
CA VAL A 233 -8.92 17.36 -5.69
C VAL A 233 -8.09 16.39 -6.52
N LEU A 234 -7.27 16.94 -7.42
CA LEU A 234 -6.33 16.19 -8.23
C LEU A 234 -5.07 15.94 -7.40
N ILE A 235 -4.64 14.69 -7.27
CA ILE A 235 -3.43 14.31 -6.52
C ILE A 235 -2.47 13.53 -7.42
N GLY A 236 -1.18 13.76 -7.22
CA GLY A 236 -0.10 13.13 -7.98
C GLY A 236 1.25 13.64 -7.50
N SER A 237 2.32 13.07 -7.99
CA SER A 237 3.69 13.54 -7.76
C SER A 237 4.03 14.74 -8.66
N GLY A 238 5.26 15.24 -8.56
CA GLY A 238 5.73 16.30 -9.45
C GLY A 238 5.75 15.94 -10.94
N ARG A 239 5.70 14.65 -11.27
CA ARG A 239 5.60 14.15 -12.65
C ARG A 239 4.24 14.40 -13.29
N GLU A 240 3.20 14.45 -12.47
CA GLU A 240 1.80 14.61 -12.88
C GLU A 240 1.34 16.08 -12.93
N ARG A 241 2.24 17.08 -12.72
CA ARG A 241 1.88 18.51 -12.76
C ARG A 241 1.26 18.92 -14.08
N GLU A 242 1.85 18.51 -15.18
CA GLU A 242 1.33 18.80 -16.53
C GLU A 242 -0.03 18.11 -16.74
N THR A 243 -0.21 16.91 -16.23
CA THR A 243 -1.48 16.20 -16.25
C THR A 243 -2.56 16.93 -15.45
N GLY A 244 -2.24 17.41 -14.23
CA GLY A 244 -3.16 18.20 -13.40
C GLY A 244 -3.61 19.48 -14.11
N GLN A 245 -2.65 20.23 -14.66
CA GLN A 245 -2.94 21.43 -15.43
C GLN A 245 -3.82 21.16 -16.66
N ALA A 246 -3.49 20.13 -17.43
CA ALA A 246 -4.28 19.74 -18.61
C ALA A 246 -5.72 19.32 -18.24
N ILE A 247 -5.93 18.68 -17.08
CA ILE A 247 -7.27 18.38 -16.59
C ILE A 247 -8.03 19.68 -16.27
N LEU A 248 -7.43 20.62 -15.54
CA LEU A 248 -8.07 21.90 -15.22
C LEU A 248 -8.51 22.69 -16.45
N GLU A 249 -7.71 22.70 -17.51
CA GLU A 249 -8.03 23.37 -18.77
C GLU A 249 -9.27 22.78 -19.47
N LEU A 250 -9.58 21.51 -19.21
CA LEU A 250 -10.77 20.83 -19.76
C LEU A 250 -12.04 21.09 -18.94
N ILE A 251 -11.92 21.68 -17.74
CA ILE A 251 -13.07 21.94 -16.88
C ILE A 251 -13.71 23.29 -17.23
N PRO A 252 -15.03 23.34 -17.47
CA PRO A 252 -15.76 24.60 -17.68
C PRO A 252 -15.52 25.61 -16.56
N THR A 253 -15.31 26.88 -16.89
CA THR A 253 -15.00 27.96 -15.94
C THR A 253 -15.96 28.00 -14.73
N LEU A 254 -17.23 27.76 -14.94
CA LEU A 254 -18.24 27.72 -13.88
C LEU A 254 -18.00 26.59 -12.85
N LEU A 255 -17.28 25.55 -13.21
CA LEU A 255 -17.00 24.40 -12.34
C LEU A 255 -15.58 24.42 -11.74
N GLN A 256 -14.68 25.25 -12.30
CA GLN A 256 -13.28 25.31 -11.86
C GLN A 256 -13.12 25.65 -10.39
N GLY A 257 -13.99 26.50 -9.83
CA GLY A 257 -13.99 26.84 -8.40
C GLY A 257 -14.30 25.67 -7.44
N ARG A 258 -14.56 24.48 -7.98
CA ARG A 258 -14.82 23.22 -7.25
C ARG A 258 -13.76 22.15 -7.54
N VAL A 259 -12.66 22.52 -8.20
CA VAL A 259 -11.55 21.64 -8.50
C VAL A 259 -10.25 22.25 -7.98
N TRP A 260 -9.48 21.46 -7.23
CA TRP A 260 -8.17 21.85 -6.69
C TRP A 260 -7.09 20.96 -7.28
N ASP A 261 -6.02 21.57 -7.76
CA ASP A 261 -4.85 20.84 -8.24
C ASP A 261 -3.78 20.80 -7.14
N ALA A 262 -3.58 19.63 -6.54
CA ALA A 262 -2.56 19.34 -5.57
C ALA A 262 -1.39 18.50 -6.15
N THR A 263 -1.35 18.30 -7.48
CA THR A 263 -0.30 17.48 -8.12
C THR A 263 1.09 18.07 -7.89
N GLY A 264 1.99 17.28 -7.30
CA GLY A 264 3.36 17.68 -6.97
C GLY A 264 3.49 18.84 -5.97
N ARG A 265 2.46 19.10 -5.18
CA ARG A 265 2.38 20.25 -4.28
C ARG A 265 2.25 19.86 -2.81
N THR A 266 2.22 18.57 -2.52
CA THR A 266 2.10 18.03 -1.17
C THR A 266 3.28 17.12 -0.84
N SER A 267 3.78 17.22 0.40
CA SER A 267 4.57 16.16 1.02
C SER A 267 3.67 14.96 1.35
N ILE A 268 4.24 13.81 1.70
CA ILE A 268 3.45 12.64 2.11
C ILE A 268 2.55 12.93 3.32
N PRO A 269 3.01 13.56 4.42
CA PRO A 269 2.13 13.94 5.51
C PRO A 269 1.00 14.89 5.11
N GLN A 270 1.27 15.86 4.23
CA GLN A 270 0.23 16.75 3.70
C GLN A 270 -0.78 15.98 2.83
N LEU A 271 -0.32 15.04 2.01
CA LEU A 271 -1.20 14.16 1.24
C LEU A 271 -2.08 13.29 2.17
N MET A 272 -1.53 12.76 3.26
CA MET A 272 -2.31 12.04 4.27
C MET A 272 -3.40 12.92 4.86
N LYS A 273 -3.05 14.15 5.30
CA LYS A 273 -4.04 15.12 5.81
C LYS A 273 -5.11 15.43 4.78
N LEU A 274 -4.74 15.64 3.53
CA LEU A 274 -5.66 15.90 2.42
C LEU A 274 -6.62 14.73 2.18
N LEU A 275 -6.09 13.51 2.09
CA LEU A 275 -6.87 12.30 1.88
C LEU A 275 -7.86 12.05 3.03
N HIS A 276 -7.47 12.33 4.27
CA HIS A 276 -8.38 12.25 5.43
C HIS A 276 -9.61 13.18 5.29
N LYS A 277 -9.49 14.28 4.54
CA LYS A 277 -10.59 15.20 4.25
C LYS A 277 -11.50 14.72 3.11
N CYS A 278 -11.07 13.75 2.33
CA CYS A 278 -11.81 13.23 1.19
C CYS A 278 -12.64 12.01 1.59
N ARG A 279 -13.92 12.00 1.23
CA ARG A 279 -14.78 10.83 1.42
C ARG A 279 -14.39 9.69 0.48
N TRP A 280 -13.89 10.01 -0.71
CA TRP A 280 -13.51 9.05 -1.72
C TRP A 280 -12.12 9.34 -2.28
N VAL A 281 -11.39 8.27 -2.60
CA VAL A 281 -10.18 8.30 -3.39
C VAL A 281 -10.38 7.38 -4.61
N ILE A 282 -10.02 7.87 -5.79
CA ILE A 282 -10.26 7.16 -7.04
C ILE A 282 -8.96 7.11 -7.84
N GLY A 283 -8.60 5.96 -8.37
CA GLY A 283 -7.41 5.80 -9.20
C GLY A 283 -7.10 4.37 -9.57
N ALA A 284 -6.01 4.20 -10.31
CA ALA A 284 -5.44 2.89 -10.57
C ALA A 284 -4.81 2.29 -9.29
N ASP A 285 -4.33 1.04 -9.38
CA ASP A 285 -3.54 0.38 -8.33
C ASP A 285 -2.23 1.14 -8.06
N THR A 286 -2.26 2.05 -7.09
CA THR A 286 -1.16 2.98 -6.78
C THR A 286 -1.08 3.31 -5.29
N GLY A 287 0.10 3.77 -4.86
CA GLY A 287 0.33 4.14 -3.46
C GLY A 287 -0.69 5.12 -2.86
N PRO A 288 -1.06 6.22 -3.53
CA PRO A 288 -2.07 7.15 -3.01
C PRO A 288 -3.47 6.54 -2.84
N LEU A 289 -3.87 5.56 -3.66
CA LEU A 289 -5.14 4.85 -3.47
C LEU A 289 -5.15 4.11 -2.12
N HIS A 290 -4.08 3.37 -1.82
CA HIS A 290 -3.92 2.65 -0.54
C HIS A 290 -3.74 3.61 0.65
N LEU A 291 -3.02 4.71 0.44
CA LEU A 291 -2.86 5.74 1.46
C LEU A 291 -4.21 6.37 1.83
N GLY A 292 -5.11 6.54 0.86
CA GLY A 292 -6.47 7.03 1.10
C GLY A 292 -7.26 6.10 2.01
N THR A 293 -7.18 4.78 1.81
CA THR A 293 -7.88 3.82 2.70
C THR A 293 -7.33 3.86 4.13
N LEU A 294 -6.01 4.00 4.29
CA LEU A 294 -5.36 4.19 5.59
C LEU A 294 -5.86 5.45 6.32
N MET A 295 -6.19 6.50 5.55
CA MET A 295 -6.71 7.78 6.07
C MET A 295 -8.23 7.80 6.23
N GLY A 296 -8.92 6.68 5.99
CA GLY A 296 -10.37 6.54 6.15
C GLY A 296 -11.21 6.91 4.93
N SER A 297 -10.61 7.25 3.78
CA SER A 297 -11.35 7.42 2.53
C SER A 297 -11.87 6.08 2.02
N ARG A 298 -13.08 6.07 1.45
CA ARG A 298 -13.52 4.94 0.62
C ARG A 298 -12.77 4.97 -0.72
N ALA A 299 -12.38 3.82 -1.23
CA ALA A 299 -11.63 3.74 -2.48
C ALA A 299 -12.47 3.17 -3.63
N ILE A 300 -12.25 3.72 -4.84
CA ILE A 300 -12.64 3.08 -6.09
C ILE A 300 -11.38 2.86 -6.92
N GLY A 301 -10.97 1.60 -7.05
CA GLY A 301 -9.82 1.20 -7.86
C GLY A 301 -10.22 0.85 -9.30
N PHE A 302 -9.36 1.17 -10.27
CA PHE A 302 -9.48 0.72 -11.66
C PHE A 302 -8.29 -0.15 -12.04
N TYR A 303 -8.57 -1.43 -12.34
CA TYR A 303 -7.57 -2.45 -12.58
C TYR A 303 -7.70 -2.97 -14.02
N PHE A 304 -6.91 -2.43 -14.92
CA PHE A 304 -6.99 -2.66 -16.37
C PHE A 304 -5.71 -3.26 -16.98
N SER A 305 -4.70 -3.55 -16.17
CA SER A 305 -3.45 -4.16 -16.63
C SER A 305 -3.25 -5.50 -15.90
N HIS A 306 -2.04 -5.78 -15.47
CA HIS A 306 -1.70 -7.00 -14.74
C HIS A 306 -2.09 -6.99 -13.24
N ALA A 307 -2.45 -5.83 -12.68
CA ALA A 307 -2.95 -5.74 -11.32
C ALA A 307 -4.22 -6.59 -11.13
N ARG A 308 -4.35 -7.24 -9.99
CA ARG A 308 -5.50 -8.09 -9.66
C ARG A 308 -6.07 -7.72 -8.29
N VAL A 309 -7.38 -7.58 -8.25
CA VAL A 309 -8.11 -7.15 -7.06
C VAL A 309 -7.81 -8.02 -5.83
N HIS A 310 -7.75 -9.32 -6.00
CA HIS A 310 -7.46 -10.24 -4.90
C HIS A 310 -6.01 -10.16 -4.39
N GLU A 311 -5.10 -9.58 -5.17
CA GLU A 311 -3.70 -9.43 -4.79
C GLU A 311 -3.45 -8.09 -4.08
N THR A 312 -3.87 -6.98 -4.70
CA THR A 312 -3.51 -5.62 -4.29
C THR A 312 -4.70 -4.67 -4.19
N GLY A 313 -5.93 -5.16 -4.12
CA GLY A 313 -7.10 -4.31 -3.93
C GLY A 313 -6.98 -3.40 -2.70
N PRO A 314 -7.75 -2.32 -2.59
CA PRO A 314 -7.76 -1.47 -1.40
C PRO A 314 -8.04 -2.28 -0.14
N TYR A 315 -7.15 -2.21 0.85
CA TYR A 315 -7.27 -3.01 2.08
C TYR A 315 -8.29 -2.39 3.03
N GLY A 316 -9.23 -3.20 3.53
CA GLY A 316 -10.22 -2.74 4.48
C GLY A 316 -11.61 -3.25 4.14
N GLU A 317 -12.62 -2.39 4.36
CA GLU A 317 -14.01 -2.69 4.12
C GLU A 317 -14.73 -1.52 3.43
N GLY A 318 -15.68 -1.83 2.55
CA GLY A 318 -16.50 -0.81 1.87
C GLY A 318 -15.82 -0.13 0.70
N HIS A 319 -14.71 -0.67 0.18
CA HIS A 319 -14.04 -0.22 -1.03
C HIS A 319 -14.55 -0.98 -2.26
N TRP A 320 -14.27 -0.44 -3.43
CA TRP A 320 -14.71 -1.02 -4.69
C TRP A 320 -13.57 -1.06 -5.70
N VAL A 321 -13.60 -2.06 -6.56
CA VAL A 321 -12.66 -2.18 -7.69
C VAL A 321 -13.42 -2.57 -8.95
N TYR A 322 -13.28 -1.76 -9.98
CA TYR A 322 -13.58 -2.16 -11.34
C TYR A 322 -12.36 -2.86 -11.92
N GLN A 323 -12.48 -4.14 -12.20
CA GLN A 323 -11.43 -4.91 -12.86
C GLN A 323 -11.87 -5.34 -14.23
N HIS A 324 -11.09 -5.04 -15.26
CA HIS A 324 -11.34 -5.52 -16.61
C HIS A 324 -11.00 -7.01 -16.74
N ALA A 325 -11.81 -7.74 -17.50
CA ALA A 325 -11.63 -9.19 -17.70
C ALA A 325 -10.28 -9.52 -18.36
N THR A 326 -9.81 -8.65 -19.25
CA THR A 326 -8.53 -8.74 -19.94
C THR A 326 -7.73 -7.45 -19.73
N GLN A 327 -6.64 -7.26 -20.47
CA GLN A 327 -5.95 -5.98 -20.52
C GLN A 327 -6.78 -4.96 -21.31
N ALA A 328 -7.02 -3.78 -20.76
CA ALA A 328 -7.80 -2.72 -21.36
C ALA A 328 -7.04 -1.39 -21.39
N PRO A 329 -7.34 -0.51 -22.35
CA PRO A 329 -6.83 0.86 -22.32
C PRO A 329 -7.31 1.58 -21.04
N PRO A 330 -6.43 2.37 -20.36
CA PRO A 330 -6.82 3.10 -19.16
C PRO A 330 -8.05 4.01 -19.36
N ASP A 331 -8.27 4.54 -20.56
CA ASP A 331 -9.37 5.44 -20.87
C ASP A 331 -10.72 4.76 -21.10
N SER A 332 -10.77 3.42 -21.02
CA SER A 332 -12.01 2.64 -21.19
C SER A 332 -12.80 2.44 -19.89
N TRP A 333 -12.39 3.04 -18.78
CA TRP A 333 -13.04 2.79 -17.49
C TRP A 333 -14.48 3.30 -17.39
N PRO A 334 -15.31 2.68 -16.51
CA PRO A 334 -16.73 2.96 -16.43
C PRO A 334 -17.01 4.27 -15.65
N ILE A 335 -16.98 5.42 -16.33
CA ILE A 335 -17.13 6.75 -15.74
C ILE A 335 -18.49 6.90 -15.06
N ARG A 336 -19.59 6.65 -15.77
CA ARG A 336 -20.95 6.87 -15.27
C ARG A 336 -21.28 5.95 -14.11
N GLU A 337 -20.87 4.71 -14.21
CA GLU A 337 -21.06 3.68 -13.19
C GLU A 337 -20.32 4.03 -11.90
N SER A 338 -19.10 4.54 -12.00
CA SER A 338 -18.33 4.98 -10.85
C SER A 338 -18.93 6.23 -10.18
N ILE A 339 -19.49 7.17 -10.96
CA ILE A 339 -20.18 8.34 -10.41
C ILE A 339 -21.47 7.91 -9.71
N ALA A 340 -22.27 7.03 -10.31
CA ALA A 340 -23.48 6.50 -9.71
C ALA A 340 -23.21 5.75 -8.39
N LEU A 341 -22.08 5.05 -8.31
CA LEU A 341 -21.64 4.39 -7.08
C LEU A 341 -21.31 5.41 -5.97
N ILE A 342 -20.71 6.56 -6.32
CA ILE A 342 -20.37 7.62 -5.37
C ILE A 342 -21.60 8.36 -4.88
N CYS A 343 -22.51 8.71 -5.79
CA CYS A 343 -23.67 9.58 -5.51
C CYS A 343 -24.82 8.82 -4.85
N ASP A 344 -25.11 7.61 -5.34
CA ASP A 344 -26.34 6.89 -5.03
C ASP A 344 -26.10 5.52 -4.40
N ASP A 345 -24.85 5.13 -4.16
CA ASP A 345 -24.43 3.77 -3.77
C ASP A 345 -24.98 2.67 -4.73
N GLN A 346 -25.27 3.06 -5.99
CA GLN A 346 -25.83 2.17 -6.99
C GLN A 346 -24.73 1.35 -7.65
N ARG A 347 -24.83 0.05 -7.50
CA ARG A 347 -23.98 -0.91 -8.20
C ARG A 347 -24.46 -1.07 -9.63
N ARG A 348 -23.67 -0.62 -10.58
CA ARG A 348 -23.97 -0.78 -12.01
C ARG A 348 -22.91 -1.63 -12.66
N ALA A 349 -23.35 -2.66 -13.39
CA ALA A 349 -22.47 -3.42 -14.25
C ALA A 349 -21.99 -2.51 -15.39
N ALA A 350 -20.75 -2.71 -15.79
CA ALA A 350 -20.18 -2.09 -16.99
C ALA A 350 -19.71 -3.20 -17.94
N ALA A 351 -19.83 -2.97 -19.24
CA ALA A 351 -19.39 -3.95 -20.22
C ALA A 351 -17.90 -4.27 -20.02
N ASP A 352 -17.55 -5.55 -20.01
CA ASP A 352 -16.20 -6.07 -19.84
C ASP A 352 -15.51 -5.75 -18.48
N TRP A 353 -16.23 -5.10 -17.55
CA TRP A 353 -15.75 -4.77 -16.22
C TRP A 353 -16.53 -5.49 -15.14
N THR A 354 -15.83 -6.21 -14.28
CA THR A 354 -16.40 -6.76 -13.04
C THR A 354 -16.24 -5.76 -11.92
N LEU A 355 -17.33 -5.47 -11.21
CA LEU A 355 -17.31 -4.64 -10.01
C LEU A 355 -17.15 -5.50 -8.78
N TRP A 356 -16.01 -5.39 -8.14
CA TRP A 356 -15.67 -6.09 -6.92
C TRP A 356 -15.89 -5.20 -5.70
N ARG A 357 -16.51 -5.76 -4.66
CA ARG A 357 -16.60 -5.14 -3.34
C ARG A 357 -15.71 -5.87 -2.37
N ASN A 358 -14.95 -5.13 -1.56
CA ASN A 358 -14.20 -5.79 -0.50
C ASN A 358 -15.02 -6.02 0.77
N ARG A 359 -14.58 -7.02 1.51
CA ARG A 359 -15.05 -7.40 2.84
C ARG A 359 -13.86 -7.73 3.71
N MET A 360 -14.07 -7.67 5.02
CA MET A 360 -13.06 -8.01 6.02
C MET A 360 -13.58 -9.11 6.93
N ASP A 361 -12.75 -10.12 7.18
CA ASP A 361 -13.01 -11.18 8.14
C ASP A 361 -11.72 -11.56 8.89
N HIS A 362 -11.78 -12.65 9.68
CA HIS A 362 -10.62 -13.14 10.43
C HIS A 362 -9.47 -13.71 9.58
N TRP A 363 -9.68 -13.88 8.27
CA TRP A 363 -8.64 -14.24 7.30
C TRP A 363 -8.06 -13.02 6.57
N GLY A 364 -8.49 -11.80 6.93
CA GLY A 364 -8.10 -10.55 6.32
C GLY A 364 -9.12 -10.02 5.31
N THR A 365 -8.66 -9.28 4.30
CA THR A 365 -9.54 -8.71 3.28
C THR A 365 -9.81 -9.67 2.14
N SER A 366 -11.01 -9.63 1.60
CA SER A 366 -11.43 -10.39 0.43
C SER A 366 -12.25 -9.52 -0.51
N PHE A 367 -12.41 -9.98 -1.75
CA PHE A 367 -13.20 -9.29 -2.75
C PHE A 367 -14.21 -10.27 -3.36
N ASP A 368 -15.46 -9.86 -3.45
CA ASP A 368 -16.52 -10.60 -4.13
C ASP A 368 -17.28 -9.69 -5.09
N ASP A 369 -17.82 -10.25 -6.16
CA ASP A 369 -18.71 -9.59 -7.12
C ASP A 369 -20.19 -9.89 -6.85
N GLY A 370 -20.47 -10.57 -5.73
CA GLY A 370 -21.80 -11.06 -5.35
C GLY A 370 -22.13 -12.46 -5.82
N SER A 371 -21.33 -13.07 -6.68
CA SER A 371 -21.56 -14.43 -7.24
C SER A 371 -20.60 -15.50 -6.67
N GLU A 372 -19.44 -15.12 -6.15
CA GLU A 372 -18.36 -16.05 -5.78
C GLU A 372 -17.98 -16.04 -4.28
N GLN A 373 -18.76 -15.41 -3.39
CA GLN A 373 -18.37 -15.19 -1.99
C GLN A 373 -17.93 -16.47 -1.29
N GLU A 374 -18.75 -17.51 -1.28
CA GLU A 374 -18.42 -18.78 -0.60
C GLU A 374 -17.16 -19.45 -1.17
N ARG A 375 -16.99 -19.36 -2.49
CA ARG A 375 -15.80 -19.89 -3.17
C ARG A 375 -14.54 -19.15 -2.78
N VAL A 376 -14.60 -17.82 -2.67
CA VAL A 376 -13.46 -16.98 -2.24
C VAL A 376 -13.10 -17.28 -0.78
N GLU A 377 -14.07 -17.33 0.10
CA GLU A 377 -13.86 -17.64 1.52
C GLU A 377 -13.28 -19.06 1.71
N GLY A 378 -13.83 -20.06 1.03
CA GLY A 378 -13.34 -21.42 1.06
C GLY A 378 -11.90 -21.57 0.54
N ALA A 379 -11.56 -20.87 -0.54
CA ALA A 379 -10.21 -20.87 -1.10
C ALA A 379 -9.20 -20.24 -0.12
N ARG A 380 -9.53 -19.10 0.49
CA ARG A 380 -8.68 -18.41 1.48
C ARG A 380 -8.44 -19.28 2.71
N ALA A 381 -9.51 -19.82 3.27
CA ALA A 381 -9.43 -20.72 4.42
C ALA A 381 -8.55 -21.96 4.13
N THR A 382 -8.62 -22.50 2.92
CA THR A 382 -7.79 -23.63 2.48
C THR A 382 -6.32 -23.24 2.41
N VAL A 383 -5.98 -22.07 1.83
CA VAL A 383 -4.61 -21.58 1.79
C VAL A 383 -4.06 -21.42 3.21
N TRP A 384 -4.79 -20.75 4.09
CA TRP A 384 -4.36 -20.53 5.47
C TRP A 384 -4.14 -21.84 6.23
N ARG A 385 -5.06 -22.81 6.14
CA ARG A 385 -4.91 -24.13 6.80
C ARG A 385 -3.68 -24.88 6.30
N ASN A 386 -3.39 -24.80 5.01
CA ASN A 386 -2.25 -25.51 4.42
C ASN A 386 -0.90 -24.84 4.73
N LEU A 387 -0.85 -23.50 4.73
CA LEU A 387 0.41 -22.76 4.91
C LEU A 387 0.71 -22.39 6.36
N SER A 388 -0.30 -22.31 7.22
CA SER A 388 -0.19 -21.96 8.64
C SER A 388 -1.15 -22.76 9.52
N PRO A 389 -1.05 -24.11 9.55
CA PRO A 389 -1.99 -24.94 10.30
C PRO A 389 -2.04 -24.57 11.80
N THR A 390 -0.90 -24.29 12.42
CA THR A 390 -0.82 -23.90 13.85
C THR A 390 -1.52 -22.58 14.16
N LEU A 391 -1.56 -21.64 13.24
CA LEU A 391 -2.31 -20.39 13.40
C LEU A 391 -3.82 -20.59 13.25
N CYS A 392 -4.26 -21.69 12.64
CA CYS A 392 -5.67 -21.98 12.42
C CYS A 392 -6.31 -22.71 13.61
N GLU A 393 -5.55 -23.51 14.36
CA GLU A 393 -6.03 -24.26 15.51
C GLU A 393 -6.51 -23.35 16.66
N SER A 394 -5.93 -22.18 16.81
CA SER A 394 -6.29 -21.19 17.83
C SER A 394 -7.67 -20.51 17.65
N VAL A 395 -8.39 -20.78 16.57
CA VAL A 395 -9.71 -20.19 16.26
C VAL A 395 -10.86 -21.14 16.57
N ALA A 396 -10.57 -22.43 16.70
CA ALA A 396 -11.56 -23.46 16.99
C ALA A 396 -11.74 -23.67 18.49
N ALA A 397 -10.97 -23.00 19.33
CA ALA A 397 -11.06 -22.99 20.78
C ALA A 397 -11.60 -21.66 21.31
#